data_44ffed11ee0b616cad874024078c16b7
#
_entry.id   44ffed11ee0b616cad874024078c16b7
#
_cell.length_a   1.000
_cell.length_b   1.000
_cell.length_c   1.000
_cell.angle_alpha   90.00
_cell.angle_beta   90.00
_cell.angle_gamma   90.00
#
_symmetry.space_group_name_H-M   'P 1'
#
loop_
_entity.id
_entity.type
_entity.pdbx_description
1 polymer ?
#
loop_
_entity_poly.entity_id
_entity_poly.type
_entity_poly.pdbx_seq_one_letter_code
_entity_poly.pdbx_strand_id
1 'polypeptide(L)'
;FTVDEVFEVLKDATWQLMSLKNVVGVGRGYKTIAGTGTDCECIVVMVKEKVSGLGLRGEDFVPSEIRGVPTDVIEVGEFRFLSERWSKMRPAQPGISCGHYQITAGTFGAVVRDAKTGDILILSNNHVLANSTSGRDGKARHGDPILQPGVADGGMPDRDEIGYLERFI
;
A
#
# COMPACT_ATOMS: atom_id res chain seq x y z
N PHE A 1 -15.21 19.82 15.26
CA PHE A 1 -13.76 19.64 15.44
C PHE A 1 -13.03 20.08 14.18
N THR A 2 -11.87 20.65 14.35
CA THR A 2 -10.96 20.96 13.25
C THR A 2 -10.12 19.73 12.90
N VAL A 3 -9.51 19.75 11.72
CA VAL A 3 -8.58 18.71 11.25
C VAL A 3 -7.43 18.48 12.25
N ASP A 4 -6.88 19.57 12.77
CA ASP A 4 -5.73 19.54 13.69
C ASP A 4 -6.12 18.95 15.06
N GLU A 5 -7.29 19.31 15.59
CA GLU A 5 -7.79 18.73 16.85
C GLU A 5 -7.99 17.21 16.74
N VAL A 6 -8.58 16.74 15.64
CA VAL A 6 -8.76 15.29 15.41
C VAL A 6 -7.41 14.60 15.28
N PHE A 7 -6.44 15.21 14.59
CA PHE A 7 -5.12 14.63 14.36
C PHE A 7 -4.34 14.47 15.67
N GLU A 8 -4.34 15.45 16.56
CA GLU A 8 -3.66 15.37 17.86
C GLU A 8 -4.26 14.27 18.75
N VAL A 9 -5.59 14.18 18.81
CA VAL A 9 -6.25 13.11 19.57
C VAL A 9 -5.96 11.73 18.97
N LEU A 10 -5.98 11.60 17.63
CA LEU A 10 -5.68 10.37 16.93
C LEU A 10 -4.26 9.89 17.24
N LYS A 11 -3.27 10.79 17.17
CA LYS A 11 -1.85 10.48 17.44
C LYS A 11 -1.67 9.84 18.81
N ASP A 12 -2.30 10.42 19.83
CA ASP A 12 -2.22 9.91 21.21
C ASP A 12 -2.99 8.58 21.39
N ALA A 13 -4.13 8.43 20.72
CA ALA A 13 -5.00 7.27 20.86
C ALA A 13 -4.61 6.07 19.98
N THR A 14 -3.72 6.26 19.00
CA THR A 14 -3.38 5.25 17.98
C THR A 14 -2.97 3.91 18.61
N TRP A 15 -2.03 3.92 19.57
CA TRP A 15 -1.57 2.70 20.21
C TRP A 15 -2.67 1.96 20.98
N GLN A 16 -3.50 2.70 21.71
CA GLN A 16 -4.61 2.15 22.47
C GLN A 16 -5.64 1.50 21.53
N LEU A 17 -6.03 2.19 20.47
CA LEU A 17 -7.00 1.68 19.50
C LEU A 17 -6.45 0.46 18.74
N MET A 18 -5.20 0.49 18.32
CA MET A 18 -4.55 -0.62 17.61
C MET A 18 -4.32 -1.86 18.48
N SER A 19 -4.37 -1.73 19.82
CA SER A 19 -4.28 -2.86 20.75
C SER A 19 -5.60 -3.60 20.93
N LEU A 20 -6.73 -3.01 20.52
CA LEU A 20 -8.04 -3.66 20.58
C LEU A 20 -8.09 -4.84 19.58
N LYS A 21 -8.71 -5.94 20.02
CA LYS A 21 -8.97 -7.07 19.12
C LYS A 21 -9.81 -6.59 17.95
N ASN A 22 -9.57 -7.17 16.79
CA ASN A 22 -10.33 -6.87 15.59
C ASN A 22 -10.04 -5.52 14.91
N VAL A 23 -9.31 -4.61 15.55
CA VAL A 23 -8.86 -3.35 14.93
C VAL A 23 -7.65 -3.63 14.04
N VAL A 24 -7.71 -3.16 12.79
CA VAL A 24 -6.68 -3.36 11.76
C VAL A 24 -6.10 -2.05 11.25
N GLY A 25 -6.70 -0.93 11.62
CA GLY A 25 -6.21 0.39 11.26
C GLY A 25 -6.98 1.50 11.95
N VAL A 26 -6.36 2.66 12.04
CA VAL A 26 -6.99 3.89 12.52
C VAL A 26 -6.61 5.05 11.61
N GLY A 27 -7.51 6.00 11.48
CA GLY A 27 -7.29 7.15 10.63
C GLY A 27 -8.26 8.29 10.95
N ARG A 28 -8.12 9.38 10.24
CA ARG A 28 -9.04 10.50 10.25
C ARG A 28 -10.02 10.40 9.09
N GLY A 29 -11.26 10.80 9.30
CA GLY A 29 -12.27 10.85 8.26
C GLY A 29 -13.54 11.56 8.70
N TYR A 30 -14.61 11.34 7.98
CA TYR A 30 -15.93 11.87 8.29
C TYR A 30 -16.85 10.77 8.80
N LYS A 31 -17.64 11.11 9.83
CA LYS A 31 -18.57 10.15 10.42
C LYS A 31 -19.67 9.77 9.46
N THR A 32 -19.99 8.49 9.41
CA THR A 32 -21.11 7.96 8.64
C THR A 32 -22.25 7.58 9.58
N ILE A 33 -23.45 8.08 9.30
CA ILE A 33 -24.67 7.77 10.09
C ILE A 33 -25.68 7.11 9.16
N ALA A 34 -26.11 5.91 9.50
CA ALA A 34 -27.07 5.13 8.71
C ALA A 34 -26.70 5.02 7.21
N GLY A 35 -25.41 4.87 6.91
CA GLY A 35 -24.91 4.74 5.53
C GLY A 35 -24.74 6.07 4.79
N THR A 36 -25.04 7.21 5.42
CA THR A 36 -24.86 8.54 4.83
C THR A 36 -23.66 9.23 5.47
N GLY A 37 -22.73 9.69 4.63
CA GLY A 37 -21.59 10.50 5.07
C GLY A 37 -22.05 11.84 5.63
N THR A 38 -21.38 12.33 6.66
CA THR A 38 -21.61 13.64 7.28
C THR A 38 -20.38 14.52 7.15
N ASP A 39 -20.51 15.81 7.44
CA ASP A 39 -19.37 16.74 7.53
C ASP A 39 -18.71 16.72 8.92
N CYS A 40 -19.06 15.75 9.77
CA CYS A 40 -18.51 15.63 11.12
C CYS A 40 -17.15 14.90 11.06
N GLU A 41 -16.07 15.64 11.31
CA GLU A 41 -14.72 15.08 11.45
C GLU A 41 -14.68 14.09 12.61
N CYS A 42 -14.05 12.94 12.40
CA CYS A 42 -13.97 11.86 13.38
C CYS A 42 -12.70 11.02 13.28
N ILE A 43 -12.47 10.22 14.30
CA ILE A 43 -11.48 9.13 14.24
C ILE A 43 -12.15 7.90 13.63
N VAL A 44 -11.68 7.47 12.47
CA VAL A 44 -12.13 6.25 11.80
C VAL A 44 -11.34 5.07 12.34
N VAL A 45 -12.04 4.07 12.88
CA VAL A 45 -11.46 2.83 13.37
C VAL A 45 -11.85 1.69 12.44
N MET A 46 -10.87 1.15 11.74
CA MET A 46 -11.03 0.07 10.78
C MET A 46 -10.99 -1.27 11.51
N VAL A 47 -12.01 -2.09 11.33
CA VAL A 47 -12.10 -3.41 11.96
C VAL A 47 -12.20 -4.50 10.90
N LYS A 48 -11.75 -5.72 11.25
CA LYS A 48 -11.91 -6.89 10.38
C LYS A 48 -13.39 -7.17 10.12
N GLU A 49 -14.19 -7.14 11.19
CA GLU A 49 -15.61 -7.48 11.16
C GLU A 49 -16.36 -6.62 12.18
N LYS A 50 -17.55 -6.11 11.83
CA LYS A 50 -18.45 -5.48 12.78
C LYS A 50 -19.15 -6.54 13.63
N VAL A 51 -18.68 -6.74 14.85
CA VAL A 51 -19.26 -7.69 15.80
C VAL A 51 -20.33 -6.97 16.61
N SER A 52 -21.53 -7.57 16.72
CA SER A 52 -22.58 -7.08 17.61
C SER A 52 -22.10 -7.14 19.06
N GLY A 53 -22.59 -6.20 19.91
CA GLY A 53 -22.12 -6.02 21.28
C GLY A 53 -22.12 -7.25 22.19
N LEU A 54 -22.80 -8.34 21.80
CA LEU A 54 -22.80 -9.63 22.50
C LEU A 54 -21.53 -10.47 22.22
N GLY A 55 -20.75 -10.15 21.21
CA GLY A 55 -19.56 -10.89 20.79
C GLY A 55 -18.23 -10.31 21.25
N LEU A 56 -18.21 -9.11 21.81
CA LEU A 56 -17.00 -8.44 22.28
C LEU A 56 -16.97 -8.39 23.82
N ARG A 57 -15.77 -8.50 24.41
CA ARG A 57 -15.57 -8.16 25.81
C ARG A 57 -15.58 -6.63 25.94
N GLY A 58 -16.00 -6.13 27.13
CA GLY A 58 -16.10 -4.67 27.35
C GLY A 58 -14.81 -3.91 27.05
N GLU A 59 -13.66 -4.52 27.26
CA GLU A 59 -12.32 -3.98 26.98
C GLU A 59 -11.95 -3.91 25.49
N ASP A 60 -12.67 -4.62 24.62
CA ASP A 60 -12.44 -4.65 23.17
C ASP A 60 -13.38 -3.70 22.40
N PHE A 61 -14.22 -2.93 23.11
CA PHE A 61 -15.10 -1.95 22.46
C PHE A 61 -14.35 -0.69 22.06
N VAL A 62 -14.57 -0.25 20.84
CA VAL A 62 -14.18 1.09 20.40
C VAL A 62 -15.10 2.10 21.09
N PRO A 63 -14.58 3.05 21.89
CA PRO A 63 -15.41 4.08 22.50
C PRO A 63 -16.09 4.94 21.41
N SER A 64 -17.30 5.43 21.68
CA SER A 64 -18.03 6.28 20.73
C SER A 64 -17.39 7.65 20.50
N GLU A 65 -16.52 8.06 21.44
CA GLU A 65 -15.71 9.27 21.38
C GLU A 65 -14.40 9.11 22.18
N ILE A 66 -13.38 9.87 21.80
CA ILE A 66 -12.10 9.95 22.52
C ILE A 66 -11.79 11.43 22.73
N ARG A 67 -11.70 11.88 23.99
CA ARG A 67 -11.50 13.30 24.33
C ARG A 67 -12.49 14.23 23.63
N GLY A 68 -13.74 13.79 23.51
CA GLY A 68 -14.80 14.52 22.82
C GLY A 68 -14.83 14.35 21.30
N VAL A 69 -13.76 13.89 20.67
CA VAL A 69 -13.74 13.60 19.22
C VAL A 69 -14.51 12.31 18.95
N PRO A 70 -15.56 12.36 18.12
CA PRO A 70 -16.33 11.17 17.81
C PRO A 70 -15.51 10.11 17.06
N THR A 71 -15.87 8.85 17.24
CA THR A 71 -15.31 7.73 16.48
C THR A 71 -16.32 7.21 15.46
N ASP A 72 -15.84 6.64 14.36
CA ASP A 72 -16.63 5.86 13.42
C ASP A 72 -15.95 4.52 13.18
N VAL A 73 -16.69 3.43 13.33
CA VAL A 73 -16.18 2.08 13.12
C VAL A 73 -16.59 1.61 11.74
N ILE A 74 -15.63 1.28 10.91
CA ILE A 74 -15.87 0.74 9.57
C ILE A 74 -15.31 -0.67 9.42
N GLU A 75 -16.09 -1.55 8.80
CA GLU A 75 -15.63 -2.89 8.46
C GLU A 75 -14.86 -2.84 7.15
N VAL A 76 -13.63 -3.33 7.17
CA VAL A 76 -12.72 -3.36 6.00
C VAL A 76 -12.22 -4.76 5.68
N GLY A 77 -12.58 -5.75 6.49
CA GLY A 77 -12.07 -7.10 6.36
C GLY A 77 -10.65 -7.25 6.89
N GLU A 78 -10.05 -8.37 6.61
CA GLU A 78 -8.65 -8.65 6.95
C GLU A 78 -7.73 -8.12 5.86
N PHE A 79 -6.76 -7.28 6.21
CA PHE A 79 -5.71 -6.91 5.28
C PHE A 79 -4.83 -8.13 5.01
N ARG A 80 -4.87 -8.60 3.78
CA ARG A 80 -4.02 -9.69 3.31
C ARG A 80 -3.10 -9.17 2.22
N PHE A 81 -1.84 -9.52 2.31
CA PHE A 81 -0.98 -9.40 1.16
C PHE A 81 -1.50 -10.35 0.08
N LEU A 82 -1.67 -9.86 -1.13
CA LEU A 82 -2.01 -10.71 -2.27
C LEU A 82 -0.83 -11.65 -2.49
N SER A 83 -0.98 -12.91 -2.08
CA SER A 83 0.08 -13.93 -2.18
C SER A 83 0.56 -14.16 -3.61
N GLU A 84 -0.27 -13.89 -4.58
CA GLU A 84 0.04 -14.05 -6.01
C GLU A 84 0.96 -12.99 -6.58
N ARG A 85 1.12 -11.83 -5.92
CA ARG A 85 1.98 -10.76 -6.45
C ARG A 85 3.45 -11.13 -6.56
N TRP A 86 3.91 -12.14 -5.83
CA TRP A 86 5.28 -12.67 -5.87
C TRP A 86 5.47 -13.77 -6.89
N SER A 87 4.38 -14.34 -7.42
CA SER A 87 4.45 -15.40 -8.40
C SER A 87 4.78 -14.87 -9.80
N LYS A 88 5.31 -15.75 -10.64
CA LYS A 88 5.50 -15.45 -12.06
C LYS A 88 4.14 -15.26 -12.74
N MET A 89 3.94 -14.11 -13.36
CA MET A 89 2.70 -13.75 -14.06
C MET A 89 3.00 -13.28 -15.50
N ARG A 90 2.27 -13.83 -16.44
CA ARG A 90 2.37 -13.44 -17.86
C ARG A 90 0.97 -13.27 -18.48
N PRO A 91 0.61 -12.13 -19.08
CA PRO A 91 1.44 -10.93 -19.14
C PRO A 91 1.64 -10.30 -17.76
N ALA A 92 2.79 -9.66 -17.54
CA ALA A 92 3.08 -8.92 -16.33
C ALA A 92 2.13 -7.72 -16.17
N GLN A 93 1.68 -7.45 -14.95
CA GLN A 93 0.65 -6.44 -14.66
C GLN A 93 1.13 -5.50 -13.54
N PRO A 94 0.60 -4.27 -13.47
CA PRO A 94 0.83 -3.40 -12.32
C PRO A 94 0.44 -4.06 -11.00
N GLY A 95 1.20 -3.78 -9.94
CA GLY A 95 0.97 -4.30 -8.59
C GLY A 95 1.73 -5.58 -8.25
N ILE A 96 2.32 -6.28 -9.22
CA ILE A 96 3.12 -7.50 -8.97
C ILE A 96 4.59 -7.18 -8.72
N SER A 97 5.30 -8.16 -8.18
CA SER A 97 6.75 -8.09 -7.96
C SER A 97 7.51 -7.96 -9.25
N CYS A 98 8.42 -7.02 -9.33
CA CYS A 98 9.43 -6.91 -10.39
C CYS A 98 10.66 -6.18 -9.87
N GLY A 99 11.71 -6.14 -10.67
CA GLY A 99 12.88 -5.34 -10.36
C GLY A 99 14.04 -5.51 -11.30
N HIS A 100 14.96 -4.58 -11.24
CA HIS A 100 16.27 -4.68 -11.86
C HIS A 100 16.97 -5.95 -11.37
N TYR A 101 17.71 -6.62 -12.23
CA TYR A 101 18.34 -7.91 -11.93
C TYR A 101 19.33 -7.92 -10.75
N GLN A 102 19.79 -6.75 -10.30
CA GLN A 102 20.72 -6.59 -9.17
C GLN A 102 20.05 -6.10 -7.87
N ILE A 103 18.74 -5.93 -7.84
CA ILE A 103 18.02 -5.59 -6.60
C ILE A 103 17.24 -6.79 -6.06
N THR A 104 16.73 -6.65 -4.85
CA THR A 104 15.90 -7.70 -4.24
C THR A 104 14.57 -7.85 -4.97
N ALA A 105 13.69 -6.89 -4.84
CA ALA A 105 12.40 -6.80 -5.50
C ALA A 105 11.77 -5.42 -5.27
N GLY A 106 10.80 -5.09 -6.08
CA GLY A 106 9.95 -3.91 -5.93
C GLY A 106 8.60 -4.17 -6.59
N THR A 107 7.87 -3.13 -6.89
CA THR A 107 6.52 -3.26 -7.47
C THR A 107 6.49 -2.69 -8.88
N PHE A 108 5.89 -3.43 -9.79
CA PHE A 108 5.50 -2.94 -11.11
C PHE A 108 4.46 -1.82 -10.92
N GLY A 109 4.84 -0.57 -11.18
CA GLY A 109 3.98 0.59 -10.91
C GLY A 109 2.84 0.73 -11.90
N ALA A 110 3.17 1.01 -13.16
CA ALA A 110 2.18 1.24 -14.21
C ALA A 110 2.71 0.87 -15.60
N VAL A 111 1.80 0.65 -16.53
CA VAL A 111 2.09 0.62 -17.97
C VAL A 111 1.82 2.01 -18.54
N VAL A 112 2.77 2.55 -19.25
CA VAL A 112 2.68 3.88 -19.89
C VAL A 112 3.08 3.79 -21.36
N ARG A 113 2.69 4.79 -22.13
CA ARG A 113 3.11 4.93 -23.52
C ARG A 113 4.07 6.12 -23.66
N ASP A 114 5.20 5.90 -24.29
CA ASP A 114 6.13 6.97 -24.62
C ASP A 114 5.45 7.93 -25.63
N ALA A 115 5.44 9.22 -25.30
CA ALA A 115 4.77 10.22 -26.12
C ALA A 115 5.48 10.49 -27.47
N LYS A 116 6.78 10.15 -27.57
CA LYS A 116 7.57 10.41 -28.76
C LYS A 116 7.63 9.20 -29.70
N THR A 117 7.86 8.00 -29.15
CA THR A 117 8.04 6.78 -29.92
C THR A 117 6.76 5.96 -30.04
N GLY A 118 5.82 6.12 -29.10
CA GLY A 118 4.60 5.31 -29.01
C GLY A 118 4.82 3.96 -28.32
N ASP A 119 6.03 3.66 -27.86
CA ASP A 119 6.37 2.39 -27.22
C ASP A 119 5.65 2.21 -25.88
N ILE A 120 5.36 0.94 -25.58
CA ILE A 120 4.79 0.56 -24.28
C ILE A 120 5.93 0.35 -23.29
N LEU A 121 5.89 1.06 -22.19
CA LEU A 121 6.93 1.06 -21.16
C LEU A 121 6.36 0.72 -19.78
N ILE A 122 7.21 0.14 -18.94
CA ILE A 122 6.96 -0.04 -17.51
C ILE A 122 7.44 1.22 -16.79
N LEU A 123 6.58 1.80 -15.96
CA LEU A 123 6.92 2.89 -15.06
C LEU A 123 6.95 2.37 -13.62
N SER A 124 8.05 2.60 -12.93
CA SER A 124 8.20 2.37 -11.49
C SER A 124 9.28 3.29 -10.92
N ASN A 125 9.63 3.10 -9.66
CA ASN A 125 10.64 3.91 -9.00
C ASN A 125 12.06 3.58 -9.49
N ASN A 126 12.96 4.57 -9.43
CA ASN A 126 14.37 4.41 -9.76
C ASN A 126 15.03 3.25 -8.98
N HIS A 127 14.77 3.15 -7.67
CA HIS A 127 15.33 2.07 -6.85
C HIS A 127 14.78 0.68 -7.23
N VAL A 128 13.66 0.59 -7.96
CA VAL A 128 13.10 -0.67 -8.45
C VAL A 128 13.66 -1.03 -9.84
N LEU A 129 13.63 -0.11 -10.79
CA LEU A 129 14.01 -0.41 -12.18
C LEU A 129 15.46 -0.05 -12.51
N ALA A 130 16.10 0.82 -11.75
CA ALA A 130 17.44 1.32 -12.04
C ALA A 130 18.40 1.27 -10.83
N ASN A 131 18.19 0.32 -9.91
CA ASN A 131 19.11 0.04 -8.80
C ASN A 131 19.56 1.27 -8.00
N SER A 132 18.69 2.26 -7.82
CA SER A 132 19.01 3.54 -7.16
C SER A 132 20.18 4.28 -7.80
N THR A 133 20.40 4.13 -9.09
CA THR A 133 21.50 4.84 -9.78
C THR A 133 21.29 6.33 -9.77
N SER A 134 22.40 7.06 -9.65
CA SER A 134 22.49 8.51 -9.90
C SER A 134 22.77 8.84 -11.38
N GLY A 135 22.93 7.83 -12.23
CA GLY A 135 23.37 7.94 -13.63
C GLY A 135 24.87 8.11 -13.82
N ARG A 136 25.65 8.21 -12.72
CA ARG A 136 27.12 8.38 -12.76
C ARG A 136 27.88 7.34 -11.93
N ASP A 137 27.17 6.51 -11.19
CA ASP A 137 27.72 5.53 -10.23
C ASP A 137 27.86 4.11 -10.82
N GLY A 138 27.41 3.92 -12.04
CA GLY A 138 27.51 2.62 -12.74
C GLY A 138 26.61 1.50 -12.19
N LYS A 139 25.68 1.81 -11.28
CA LYS A 139 24.79 0.83 -10.67
C LYS A 139 23.73 0.27 -11.61
N ALA A 140 23.34 1.03 -12.62
CA ALA A 140 22.46 0.57 -13.68
C ALA A 140 22.82 1.24 -15.00
N ARG A 141 22.51 0.57 -16.08
CA ARG A 141 22.76 1.01 -17.46
C ARG A 141 21.54 0.79 -18.32
N HIS A 142 21.39 1.58 -19.36
CA HIS A 142 20.44 1.33 -20.42
C HIS A 142 20.63 -0.11 -20.95
N GLY A 143 19.55 -0.84 -21.10
CA GLY A 143 19.56 -2.24 -21.53
C GLY A 143 19.69 -3.27 -20.41
N ASP A 144 19.82 -2.88 -19.14
CA ASP A 144 19.83 -3.83 -18.03
C ASP A 144 18.48 -4.55 -17.89
N PRO A 145 18.49 -5.88 -17.63
CA PRO A 145 17.25 -6.66 -17.58
C PRO A 145 16.38 -6.34 -16.35
N ILE A 146 15.06 -6.30 -16.59
CA ILE A 146 14.03 -6.18 -15.57
C ILE A 146 13.32 -7.52 -15.46
N LEU A 147 13.30 -8.05 -14.24
CA LEU A 147 12.77 -9.37 -13.92
C LEU A 147 11.36 -9.30 -13.31
N GLN A 148 10.56 -10.33 -13.57
CA GLN A 148 9.28 -10.57 -12.93
C GLN A 148 9.08 -12.08 -12.71
N PRO A 149 9.00 -12.51 -11.45
CA PRO A 149 9.12 -11.71 -10.21
C PRO A 149 10.52 -11.12 -10.04
N GLY A 150 10.67 -10.22 -9.05
CA GLY A 150 12.00 -9.74 -8.66
C GLY A 150 12.87 -10.86 -8.08
N VAL A 151 14.16 -10.63 -7.95
CA VAL A 151 15.15 -11.66 -7.54
C VAL A 151 14.80 -12.30 -6.20
N ALA A 152 14.39 -11.50 -5.19
CA ALA A 152 14.02 -12.03 -3.87
C ALA A 152 12.75 -12.90 -3.88
N ASP A 153 11.93 -12.76 -4.91
CA ASP A 153 10.70 -13.54 -5.13
C ASP A 153 10.92 -14.68 -6.15
N GLY A 154 12.19 -15.03 -6.43
CA GLY A 154 12.58 -16.18 -7.23
C GLY A 154 12.79 -15.88 -8.72
N GLY A 155 12.81 -14.62 -9.13
CA GLY A 155 13.14 -14.22 -10.51
C GLY A 155 14.61 -14.48 -10.86
N MET A 156 14.84 -14.96 -12.05
CA MET A 156 16.19 -15.28 -12.56
C MET A 156 16.44 -14.59 -13.90
N PRO A 157 17.62 -13.96 -14.09
CA PRO A 157 18.06 -13.50 -15.41
C PRO A 157 17.95 -14.63 -16.46
N ASP A 158 17.80 -14.26 -17.70
CA ASP A 158 17.65 -15.15 -18.88
C ASP A 158 16.34 -15.97 -18.91
N ARG A 159 15.61 -16.05 -17.79
CA ARG A 159 14.37 -16.84 -17.70
C ARG A 159 13.12 -16.01 -17.40
N ASP A 160 13.28 -14.98 -16.59
CA ASP A 160 12.16 -14.24 -16.01
C ASP A 160 12.14 -12.75 -16.42
N GLU A 161 12.83 -12.42 -17.49
CA GLU A 161 12.86 -11.07 -18.04
C GLU A 161 11.49 -10.65 -18.59
N ILE A 162 11.12 -9.40 -18.33
CA ILE A 162 9.89 -8.77 -18.85
C ILE A 162 10.18 -7.52 -19.67
N GLY A 163 11.42 -7.08 -19.71
CA GLY A 163 11.88 -5.93 -20.46
C GLY A 163 13.26 -5.50 -20.03
N TYR A 164 13.69 -4.38 -20.56
CA TYR A 164 15.02 -3.83 -20.32
C TYR A 164 14.91 -2.37 -19.90
N LEU A 165 15.85 -1.91 -19.07
CA LEU A 165 15.88 -0.53 -18.62
C LEU A 165 16.06 0.42 -19.81
N GLU A 166 15.04 1.23 -20.07
CA GLU A 166 15.05 2.19 -21.17
C GLU A 166 15.69 3.51 -20.73
N ARG A 167 15.24 4.04 -19.59
CA ARG A 167 15.76 5.29 -19.03
C ARG A 167 15.36 5.44 -17.57
N PHE A 168 16.04 6.34 -16.90
CA PHE A 168 15.71 6.78 -15.52
C PHE A 168 15.93 8.30 -15.41
N ILE A 169 15.32 8.89 -14.40
CA ILE A 169 15.39 10.32 -14.08
C ILE A 169 15.95 10.46 -12.68
#